data_90ed3aaaf3142f7b2b596b5262b27720
#
_entry.id   90ed3aaaf3142f7b2b596b5262b27720
#
_cell.length_a   1.000
_cell.length_b   1.000
_cell.length_c   1.000
_cell.angle_alpha   90.00
_cell.angle_beta   90.00
_cell.angle_gamma   90.00
#
_symmetry.space_group_name_H-M   'P 1'
#
loop_
_entity.id
_entity.type
_entity.pdbx_description
1 polymer ?
#
loop_
_entity_poly.entity_id
_entity_poly.type
_entity_poly.pdbx_seq_one_letter_code
_entity_poly.pdbx_strand_id
1 'polypeptide(L)'
;MAELGNDINMGNEQKGIRPVVIIQNDKGNNYSPTVIVAAITSKIKKIDLPTHVEISRIDLDKDSIVLLEQIRTLDKRKLKERKGHLDYIEIMRLNEALRISVGL
;
A
#
# COMPACT_ATOMS: atom_id res chain seq x y z
N MET A 1 -20.48 -3.03 4.01
CA MET A 1 -19.70 -3.46 2.87
C MET A 1 -18.20 -3.30 3.15
N ALA A 2 -17.44 -4.32 2.92
CA ALA A 2 -16.01 -4.25 3.17
C ALA A 2 -15.32 -3.46 2.07
N GLU A 3 -14.62 -2.40 2.43
CA GLU A 3 -13.83 -1.63 1.51
C GLU A 3 -12.40 -2.16 1.55
N LEU A 4 -11.84 -2.45 0.39
CA LEU A 4 -10.46 -2.92 0.29
C LEU A 4 -9.48 -1.78 0.02
N GLY A 5 -9.98 -0.65 -0.47
CA GLY A 5 -9.11 0.48 -0.79
C GLY A 5 -8.40 1.00 0.44
N ASN A 6 -7.08 1.23 0.33
CA ASN A 6 -6.23 1.75 1.39
C ASN A 6 -6.07 0.83 2.60
N ASP A 7 -6.45 -0.44 2.48
CA ASP A 7 -6.12 -1.44 3.49
C ASP A 7 -4.66 -1.83 3.40
N ILE A 8 -4.08 -2.14 4.55
CA ILE A 8 -2.75 -2.74 4.64
C ILE A 8 -2.94 -4.23 4.80
N ASN A 9 -2.41 -4.99 3.85
CA ASN A 9 -2.48 -6.45 3.86
C ASN A 9 -1.08 -7.04 3.74
N MET A 10 -0.91 -8.25 4.23
CA MET A 10 0.28 -9.02 3.89
C MET A 10 0.05 -9.62 2.52
N GLY A 11 1.00 -9.44 1.62
CA GLY A 11 0.93 -9.97 0.27
C GLY A 11 2.01 -11.01 0.02
N ASN A 12 1.63 -12.11 -0.62
CA ASN A 12 2.57 -13.17 -0.97
C ASN A 12 3.24 -12.83 -2.29
N GLU A 13 4.52 -12.51 -2.24
CA GLU A 13 5.31 -12.11 -3.40
C GLU A 13 6.50 -13.06 -3.57
N GLN A 14 7.24 -12.91 -4.67
CA GLN A 14 8.40 -13.77 -4.96
C GLN A 14 9.39 -13.86 -3.81
N LYS A 15 9.60 -12.77 -3.10
CA LYS A 15 10.57 -12.71 -2.00
C LYS A 15 9.96 -13.02 -0.64
N GLY A 16 8.75 -13.55 -0.62
CA GLY A 16 8.06 -13.91 0.61
C GLY A 16 6.87 -13.01 0.88
N ILE A 17 6.36 -13.08 2.11
CA ILE A 17 5.18 -12.33 2.50
C ILE A 17 5.61 -10.95 2.97
N ARG A 18 5.06 -9.90 2.36
CA ARG A 18 5.42 -8.52 2.63
C ARG A 18 4.18 -7.66 2.80
N PRO A 19 4.22 -6.61 3.62
CA PRO A 19 3.08 -5.70 3.71
C PRO A 19 2.95 -4.86 2.44
N VAL A 20 1.73 -4.62 2.04
CA VAL A 20 1.40 -3.79 0.88
C VAL A 20 0.18 -2.94 1.22
N VAL A 21 0.05 -1.80 0.54
CA VAL A 21 -1.15 -0.97 0.65
C VAL A 21 -1.97 -1.15 -0.63
N ILE A 22 -3.25 -1.41 -0.46
CA ILE A 22 -4.18 -1.50 -1.59
C ILE A 22 -4.55 -0.08 -2.00
N ILE A 23 -4.30 0.26 -3.26
CA ILE A 23 -4.54 1.62 -3.75
C ILE A 23 -5.66 1.70 -4.78
N GLN A 24 -6.18 0.56 -5.22
CA GLN A 24 -7.30 0.52 -6.15
C GLN A 24 -8.59 0.87 -5.42
N ASN A 25 -9.51 1.58 -6.09
CA ASN A 25 -10.78 1.96 -5.47
C ASN A 25 -11.69 0.75 -5.26
N ASP A 26 -12.71 0.92 -4.40
CA ASP A 26 -13.58 -0.19 -4.00
C ASP A 26 -14.30 -0.85 -5.15
N LYS A 27 -14.74 -0.06 -6.12
CA LYS A 27 -15.45 -0.61 -7.26
C LYS A 27 -14.57 -1.56 -8.05
N GLY A 28 -13.33 -1.16 -8.33
CA GLY A 28 -12.38 -2.03 -8.99
C GLY A 28 -12.05 -3.25 -8.15
N ASN A 29 -11.93 -3.08 -6.84
CA ASN A 29 -11.61 -4.18 -5.93
C ASN A 29 -12.69 -5.24 -5.91
N ASN A 30 -13.95 -4.85 -6.04
CA ASN A 30 -15.07 -5.80 -5.93
C ASN A 30 -15.22 -6.69 -7.15
N TYR A 31 -14.84 -6.21 -8.33
CA TYR A 31 -15.15 -6.90 -9.58
C TYR A 31 -13.94 -7.47 -10.30
N SER A 32 -12.76 -7.19 -9.81
CA SER A 32 -11.53 -7.65 -10.45
C SER A 32 -10.89 -8.80 -9.66
N PRO A 33 -10.33 -9.81 -10.33
CA PRO A 33 -9.56 -10.85 -9.62
C PRO A 33 -8.20 -10.33 -9.17
N THR A 34 -7.81 -9.14 -9.59
CA THR A 34 -6.54 -8.54 -9.21
C THR A 34 -6.77 -7.22 -8.49
N VAL A 35 -5.73 -6.73 -7.85
CA VAL A 35 -5.76 -5.49 -7.10
C VAL A 35 -4.44 -4.76 -7.32
N ILE A 36 -4.49 -3.43 -7.34
CA ILE A 36 -3.29 -2.60 -7.47
C ILE A 36 -2.79 -2.27 -6.08
N VAL A 37 -1.52 -2.53 -5.85
CA VAL A 37 -0.90 -2.33 -4.54
C VAL A 37 0.39 -1.54 -4.67
N ALA A 38 0.78 -0.87 -3.58
CA ALA A 38 2.08 -0.24 -3.44
C ALA A 38 2.87 -0.99 -2.36
N ALA A 39 4.17 -1.15 -2.59
CA ALA A 39 5.03 -1.86 -1.65
C ALA A 39 5.26 -1.03 -0.40
N ILE A 40 5.38 -1.72 0.74
CA ILE A 40 5.78 -1.11 2.00
C ILE A 40 7.10 -1.73 2.42
N THR A 41 8.05 -0.90 2.83
CA THR A 41 9.34 -1.36 3.31
C THR A 41 9.64 -0.75 4.68
N SER A 42 10.48 -1.43 5.46
CA SER A 42 10.97 -0.86 6.72
C SER A 42 11.85 0.35 6.42
N LYS A 43 11.78 1.35 7.29
CA LYS A 43 12.57 2.56 7.13
C LYS A 43 14.02 2.27 7.52
N ILE A 44 14.84 1.91 6.53
CA ILE A 44 16.26 1.60 6.77
C ILE A 44 17.15 2.79 6.41
N LYS A 45 16.80 3.52 5.36
CA LYS A 45 17.56 4.66 4.88
C LYS A 45 16.65 5.86 4.68
N LYS A 46 17.19 7.04 4.96
CA LYS A 46 16.46 8.28 4.72
C LYS A 46 16.71 8.78 3.31
N ILE A 47 16.04 8.21 2.35
CA ILE A 47 15.97 8.80 1.03
C ILE A 47 14.57 9.36 0.92
N ASP A 48 14.47 10.68 1.01
CA ASP A 48 13.18 11.36 0.88
C ASP A 48 12.88 11.59 -0.59
N LEU A 49 11.95 10.82 -1.10
CA LEU A 49 11.42 11.05 -2.44
C LEU A 49 9.97 11.51 -2.31
N PRO A 50 9.49 12.36 -3.23
CA PRO A 50 8.07 12.79 -3.18
C PRO A 50 7.10 11.63 -3.33
N THR A 51 7.57 10.48 -3.82
CA THR A 51 6.76 9.27 -3.98
C THR A 51 6.78 8.36 -2.75
N HIS A 52 7.50 8.76 -1.71
CA HIS A 52 7.57 7.99 -0.46
C HIS A 52 6.63 8.59 0.58
N VAL A 53 5.91 7.73 1.30
CA VAL A 53 5.05 8.14 2.41
C VAL A 53 5.49 7.37 3.65
N GLU A 54 6.01 8.09 4.64
CA GLU A 54 6.38 7.46 5.91
C GLU A 54 5.12 7.21 6.73
N ILE A 55 5.03 6.02 7.30
CA ILE A 55 3.96 5.65 8.22
C ILE A 55 4.56 5.01 9.45
N SER A 56 4.01 5.37 10.61
CA SER A 56 4.45 4.85 11.89
C SER A 56 3.21 4.28 12.58
N ARG A 57 3.05 2.97 12.52
CA ARG A 57 1.84 2.31 12.97
C ARG A 57 2.17 1.12 13.85
N ILE A 58 1.35 0.92 14.88
CA ILE A 58 1.49 -0.22 15.78
C ILE A 58 1.28 -1.53 15.03
N ASP A 59 0.34 -1.55 14.09
CA ASP A 59 0.01 -2.76 13.33
C ASP A 59 1.12 -3.19 12.36
N LEU A 60 2.16 -2.36 12.16
CA LEU A 60 3.30 -2.71 11.33
C LEU A 60 4.56 -2.98 12.13
N ASP A 61 4.54 -2.80 13.45
CA ASP A 61 5.64 -3.04 14.38
C ASP A 61 6.88 -2.16 14.17
N LYS A 62 7.03 -1.54 13.01
CA LYS A 62 8.19 -0.73 12.67
C LYS A 62 7.77 0.49 11.87
N ASP A 63 8.57 1.53 11.96
CA ASP A 63 8.44 2.65 11.03
C ASP A 63 8.65 2.15 9.62
N SER A 64 7.76 2.52 8.74
CA SER A 64 7.72 1.98 7.40
C SER A 64 7.55 3.08 6.37
N ILE A 65 7.85 2.77 5.12
CA ILE A 65 7.68 3.68 4.00
C ILE A 65 6.86 2.99 2.93
N VAL A 66 5.80 3.67 2.48
CA VAL A 66 5.05 3.23 1.30
C VAL A 66 5.74 3.79 0.07
N LEU A 67 6.05 2.92 -0.86
CA LEU A 67 6.82 3.26 -2.07
C LEU A 67 5.88 3.38 -3.26
N LEU A 68 5.42 4.60 -3.55
CA LEU A 68 4.46 4.82 -4.62
C LEU A 68 5.09 4.73 -6.02
N GLU A 69 6.41 4.66 -6.11
CA GLU A 69 7.07 4.35 -7.37
C GLU A 69 7.11 2.84 -7.64
N GLN A 70 6.76 2.02 -6.65
CA GLN A 70 6.71 0.57 -6.80
C GLN A 70 5.27 0.07 -6.70
N ILE A 71 4.50 0.43 -7.71
CA ILE A 71 3.12 0.01 -7.83
C ILE A 71 3.08 -1.24 -8.69
N ARG A 72 2.26 -2.20 -8.30
CA ARG A 72 2.12 -3.43 -9.07
C ARG A 72 0.72 -4.00 -8.95
N THR A 73 0.38 -4.87 -9.87
CA THR A 73 -0.88 -5.61 -9.84
C THR A 73 -0.63 -6.95 -9.15
N LEU A 74 -1.50 -7.30 -8.22
CA LEU A 74 -1.39 -8.52 -7.47
C LEU A 74 -2.70 -9.31 -7.55
N ASP A 75 -2.60 -10.62 -7.73
CA ASP A 75 -3.77 -11.51 -7.68
C ASP A 75 -4.34 -11.48 -6.26
N LYS A 76 -5.65 -11.29 -6.13
CA LYS A 76 -6.27 -11.21 -4.80
C LYS A 76 -6.04 -12.44 -3.95
N ARG A 77 -5.82 -13.60 -4.57
CA ARG A 77 -5.53 -14.83 -3.83
C ARG A 77 -4.18 -14.75 -3.11
N LYS A 78 -3.30 -13.83 -3.51
CA LYS A 78 -2.01 -13.64 -2.86
C LYS A 78 -2.09 -12.71 -1.66
N LEU A 79 -3.22 -12.05 -1.45
CA LEU A 79 -3.43 -11.24 -0.25
C LEU A 79 -3.66 -12.18 0.93
N LYS A 80 -2.99 -11.89 2.03
CA LYS A 80 -3.09 -12.66 3.26
C LYS A 80 -3.78 -11.83 4.32
N GLU A 81 -3.27 -11.86 5.52
CA GLU A 81 -3.88 -11.18 6.65
C GLU A 81 -3.96 -9.67 6.44
N ARG A 82 -5.12 -9.09 6.74
CA ARG A 82 -5.26 -7.64 6.79
C ARG A 82 -4.63 -7.12 8.07
N LYS A 83 -3.74 -6.13 7.94
CA LYS A 83 -3.05 -5.54 9.09
C LYS A 83 -3.73 -4.28 9.59
N GLY A 84 -4.43 -3.56 8.75
CA GLY A 84 -5.06 -2.33 9.15
C GLY A 84 -5.60 -1.55 7.96
N HIS A 85 -6.00 -0.33 8.23
CA HIS A 85 -6.54 0.58 7.24
C HIS A 85 -5.93 1.95 7.49
N LEU A 86 -5.52 2.64 6.44
CA LEU A 86 -4.92 3.96 6.58
C LEU A 86 -5.94 4.96 7.10
N ASP A 87 -5.48 5.88 7.94
CA ASP A 87 -6.33 6.96 8.41
C ASP A 87 -6.45 8.05 7.33
N TYR A 88 -7.28 9.07 7.60
CA TYR A 88 -7.55 10.12 6.62
C TYR A 88 -6.28 10.87 6.20
N ILE A 89 -5.42 11.20 7.16
CA ILE A 89 -4.17 11.92 6.88
C ILE A 89 -3.23 11.08 6.02
N GLU A 90 -3.09 9.80 6.37
CA GLU A 90 -2.27 8.87 5.60
C GLU A 90 -2.80 8.72 4.19
N ILE A 91 -4.11 8.63 4.01
CA ILE A 91 -4.74 8.51 2.69
C ILE A 91 -4.46 9.76 1.85
N MET A 92 -4.55 10.94 2.44
CA MET A 92 -4.27 12.17 1.73
C MET A 92 -2.82 12.23 1.24
N ARG A 93 -1.88 11.83 2.10
CA ARG A 93 -0.47 11.80 1.75
C ARG A 93 -0.20 10.77 0.65
N LEU A 94 -0.84 9.62 0.77
CA LEU A 94 -0.69 8.56 -0.23
C LEU A 94 -1.21 9.00 -1.59
N ASN A 95 -2.36 9.66 -1.62
CA ASN A 95 -2.95 10.14 -2.87
C ASN A 95 -2.05 11.17 -3.54
N GLU A 96 -1.45 12.06 -2.77
CA GLU A 96 -0.55 13.08 -3.31
C GLU A 96 0.71 12.42 -3.89
N ALA A 97 1.31 11.49 -3.15
CA ALA A 97 2.51 10.79 -3.62
C ALA A 97 2.20 9.95 -4.86
N LEU A 98 1.02 9.31 -4.90
CA LEU A 98 0.60 8.54 -6.05
C LEU A 98 0.44 9.44 -7.29
N ARG A 99 -0.18 10.60 -7.11
CA ARG A 99 -0.37 11.56 -8.19
C ARG A 99 0.98 11.98 -8.78
N ILE A 100 1.95 12.24 -7.93
CA ILE A 100 3.31 12.59 -8.37
C ILE A 100 3.95 11.41 -9.10
N SER A 101 3.80 10.21 -8.56
CA SER A 101 4.40 9.00 -9.14
C SER A 101 3.93 8.73 -10.56
N VAL A 102 2.67 9.00 -10.86
CA VAL A 102 2.10 8.76 -12.20
C VAL A 102 2.10 10.01 -13.07
N GLY A 103 2.64 11.11 -12.59
CA GLY A 103 2.83 12.31 -13.40
C GLY A 103 1.58 13.17 -13.57
N LEU A 104 0.67 13.10 -12.65
CA LEU A 104 -0.55 13.90 -12.72
C LEU A 104 -0.44 15.24 -11.99
#